data_e3848770f054d4c13cbc0dbeed1131ce
#
_entry.id   e3848770f054d4c13cbc0dbeed1131ce
#
_cell.length_a   1.000
_cell.length_b   1.000
_cell.length_c   1.000
_cell.angle_alpha   90.00
_cell.angle_beta   90.00
_cell.angle_gamma   90.00
#
_symmetry.space_group_name_H-M   'P 1'
#
loop_
_entity.id
_entity.type
_entity.pdbx_description
1 polymer ?
#
loop_
_entity_poly.entity_id
_entity_poly.type
_entity_poly.pdbx_seq_one_letter_code
_entity_poly.pdbx_strand_id
1 'polypeptide(L)'
;MSDSALAPVLFVLLLLVGLAQLLGYIFVRLRQPKVIGEILAGIVLGPALFGRLPLVSHLIDAARGQGNILDFVYWLGLLLLMFLSGAETQQLFSREERREVGWLTVVGTGIPFALGLIFGPWLIRPSLAGPNGNRISLIIILAVGVAVTSVPVVSKIFADLKILHTRFARLVLGVAVLEDIVLWLALAAATAMAGAAALNPRAISYHLLVTIGFFLLGLTIVPRLIKRFNKARFNVLAKHSPVGYAIAVLFAYCAVAGALKVSLVFAAFLAGFAVVHKKRRLFADALDAIGKVAFAFFIPAYFAIVGLKLDLIRGVSLWMMLAFVIGTCVVKILSVSLAGRLAGFRGLDLVNLAITTNARGGPGIVLASVAFDAGIISAKFYTTLVVAAVVTSQFAGAWLDYVLRKGWPLLAAAPGKNQPSSDTADDLQVA
;
A
#
# COMPACT_ATOMS: atom_id res chain seq x y z
N MET A 1 7.03 33.29 -4.64
CA MET A 1 6.90 32.98 -3.20
C MET A 1 8.03 33.72 -2.51
N SER A 2 7.78 34.47 -1.45
CA SER A 2 8.82 35.17 -0.69
C SER A 2 9.55 34.22 0.25
N ASP A 3 10.80 34.53 0.64
CA ASP A 3 11.57 33.73 1.59
C ASP A 3 10.84 33.60 2.96
N SER A 4 10.14 34.66 3.37
CA SER A 4 9.31 34.67 4.57
C SER A 4 8.11 33.69 4.51
N ALA A 5 7.64 33.38 3.32
CA ALA A 5 6.56 32.43 3.08
C ALA A 5 7.07 30.96 3.03
N LEU A 6 8.32 30.76 2.57
CA LEU A 6 8.93 29.44 2.45
C LEU A 6 9.43 28.91 3.80
N ALA A 7 9.95 29.78 4.66
CA ALA A 7 10.56 29.40 5.93
C ALA A 7 9.63 28.59 6.85
N PRO A 8 8.36 28.93 7.09
CA PRO A 8 7.44 28.12 7.90
C PRO A 8 7.21 26.72 7.31
N VAL A 9 7.11 26.61 5.97
CA VAL A 9 6.90 25.32 5.30
C VAL A 9 8.12 24.41 5.50
N LEU A 10 9.34 24.93 5.30
CA LEU A 10 10.56 24.17 5.51
C LEU A 10 10.73 23.75 6.96
N PHE A 11 10.34 24.61 7.92
CA PHE A 11 10.41 24.28 9.34
C PHE A 11 9.40 23.18 9.72
N VAL A 12 8.16 23.25 9.21
CA VAL A 12 7.15 22.20 9.43
C VAL A 12 7.61 20.87 8.78
N LEU A 13 8.16 20.91 7.57
CA LEU A 13 8.72 19.71 6.93
C LEU A 13 9.89 19.13 7.72
N LEU A 14 10.79 19.97 8.25
CA LEU A 14 11.89 19.53 9.12
C LEU A 14 11.34 18.79 10.34
N LEU A 15 10.35 19.36 11.02
CA LEU A 15 9.73 18.74 12.20
C LEU A 15 9.01 17.43 11.84
N LEU A 16 8.21 17.42 10.78
CA LEU A 16 7.46 16.23 10.33
C LEU A 16 8.40 15.10 9.94
N VAL A 17 9.35 15.38 9.05
CA VAL A 17 10.28 14.35 8.54
C VAL A 17 11.27 13.93 9.63
N GLY A 18 11.80 14.88 10.40
CA GLY A 18 12.73 14.59 11.50
C GLY A 18 12.09 13.68 12.55
N LEU A 19 10.87 14.01 12.98
CA LEU A 19 10.15 13.20 13.96
C LEU A 19 9.72 11.85 13.35
N ALA A 20 9.30 11.82 12.06
CA ALA A 20 8.96 10.58 11.36
C ALA A 20 10.16 9.63 11.27
N GLN A 21 11.34 10.14 10.94
CA GLN A 21 12.57 9.34 10.91
C GLN A 21 12.98 8.85 12.30
N LEU A 22 12.86 9.71 13.32
CA LEU A 22 13.19 9.34 14.72
C LEU A 22 12.27 8.24 15.24
N LEU A 23 10.95 8.45 15.14
CA LEU A 23 9.97 7.46 15.60
C LEU A 23 10.03 6.21 14.73
N GLY A 24 10.19 6.36 13.42
CA GLY A 24 10.41 5.23 12.52
C GLY A 24 11.61 4.37 12.92
N TYR A 25 12.73 5.01 13.29
CA TYR A 25 13.91 4.30 13.80
C TYR A 25 13.64 3.57 15.12
N ILE A 26 12.92 4.21 16.06
CA ILE A 26 12.52 3.59 17.34
C ILE A 26 11.66 2.36 17.08
N PHE A 27 10.67 2.45 16.17
CA PHE A 27 9.79 1.33 15.83
C PHE A 27 10.56 0.17 15.18
N VAL A 28 11.51 0.46 14.28
CA VAL A 28 12.40 -0.57 13.71
C VAL A 28 13.21 -1.26 14.80
N ARG A 29 13.74 -0.53 15.80
CA ARG A 29 14.42 -1.13 16.95
C ARG A 29 13.51 -2.01 17.81
N LEU A 30 12.23 -1.65 17.89
CA LEU A 30 11.19 -2.45 18.54
C LEU A 30 10.69 -3.61 17.65
N ARG A 31 11.35 -3.86 16.50
CA ARG A 31 10.98 -4.86 15.48
C ARG A 31 9.59 -4.64 14.91
N GLN A 32 9.20 -3.37 14.78
CA GLN A 32 7.92 -2.96 14.27
C GLN A 32 8.07 -2.23 12.93
N PRO A 33 7.04 -2.25 12.05
CA PRO A 33 7.11 -1.56 10.78
C PRO A 33 7.37 -0.06 10.94
N LYS A 34 8.35 0.46 10.20
CA LYS A 34 8.77 1.87 10.23
C LYS A 34 7.62 2.85 10.00
N VAL A 35 6.72 2.50 9.10
CA VAL A 35 5.51 3.28 8.72
C VAL A 35 4.67 3.69 9.93
N ILE A 36 4.61 2.85 10.97
CA ILE A 36 3.82 3.14 12.17
C ILE A 36 4.42 4.31 12.93
N GLY A 37 5.75 4.32 13.09
CA GLY A 37 6.45 5.45 13.69
C GLY A 37 6.29 6.73 12.87
N GLU A 38 6.32 6.62 11.55
CA GLU A 38 6.12 7.76 10.64
C GLU A 38 4.71 8.37 10.77
N ILE A 39 3.66 7.54 10.85
CA ILE A 39 2.28 8.00 11.09
C ILE A 39 2.15 8.60 12.49
N LEU A 40 2.75 7.95 13.49
CA LEU A 40 2.71 8.42 14.87
C LEU A 40 3.33 9.82 15.00
N ALA A 41 4.37 10.13 14.22
CA ALA A 41 4.95 11.48 14.19
C ALA A 41 3.92 12.54 13.80
N GLY A 42 3.10 12.23 12.79
CA GLY A 42 2.00 13.11 12.40
C GLY A 42 0.90 13.23 13.45
N ILE A 43 0.53 12.13 14.11
CA ILE A 43 -0.44 12.13 15.20
C ILE A 43 0.06 13.01 16.38
N VAL A 44 1.34 12.90 16.72
CA VAL A 44 1.99 13.67 17.78
C VAL A 44 1.97 15.17 17.47
N LEU A 45 2.31 15.56 16.24
CA LEU A 45 2.29 16.95 15.80
C LEU A 45 0.89 17.46 15.45
N GLY A 46 -0.07 16.56 15.27
CA GLY A 46 -1.44 16.84 14.88
C GLY A 46 -2.34 17.29 16.04
N PRO A 47 -3.64 17.49 15.75
CA PRO A 47 -4.63 17.98 16.72
C PRO A 47 -4.85 17.02 17.89
N ALA A 48 -4.32 15.81 17.82
CA ALA A 48 -4.43 14.84 18.91
C ALA A 48 -3.54 15.17 20.12
N LEU A 49 -2.33 15.76 19.90
CA LEU A 49 -1.36 16.05 20.96
C LEU A 49 -0.82 17.51 20.87
N PHE A 50 0.34 17.69 20.24
CA PHE A 50 1.03 18.97 20.21
C PHE A 50 0.38 20.03 19.31
N GLY A 51 -0.42 19.64 18.31
CA GLY A 51 -1.17 20.58 17.48
C GLY A 51 -2.21 21.42 18.21
N ARG A 52 -2.45 21.16 19.52
CA ARG A 52 -3.24 22.01 20.43
C ARG A 52 -2.45 23.16 21.02
N LEU A 53 -1.13 23.08 21.01
CA LEU A 53 -0.28 24.17 21.49
C LEU A 53 -0.34 25.32 20.49
N PRO A 54 -0.59 26.57 20.94
CA PRO A 54 -0.72 27.72 20.04
C PRO A 54 0.47 27.89 19.09
N LEU A 55 1.68 27.63 19.58
CA LEU A 55 2.90 27.71 18.76
C LEU A 55 2.89 26.72 17.60
N VAL A 56 2.51 25.46 17.85
CA VAL A 56 2.52 24.39 16.84
C VAL A 56 1.36 24.57 15.86
N SER A 57 0.16 24.93 16.35
CA SER A 57 -0.98 25.20 15.46
C SER A 57 -0.70 26.39 14.55
N HIS A 58 -0.17 27.49 15.05
CA HIS A 58 0.21 28.65 14.24
C HIS A 58 1.25 28.32 13.18
N LEU A 59 2.25 27.50 13.49
CA LEU A 59 3.26 27.06 12.52
C LEU A 59 2.65 26.19 11.41
N ILE A 60 1.80 25.23 11.78
CA ILE A 60 1.12 24.35 10.81
C ILE A 60 0.16 25.17 9.93
N ASP A 61 -0.60 26.09 10.52
CA ASP A 61 -1.55 26.93 9.80
C ASP A 61 -0.82 27.93 8.89
N ALA A 62 0.29 28.51 9.35
CA ALA A 62 1.16 29.33 8.52
C ALA A 62 1.72 28.55 7.32
N ALA A 63 2.19 27.32 7.52
CA ALA A 63 2.67 26.47 6.43
C ALA A 63 1.56 26.06 5.46
N ARG A 64 0.35 25.80 5.95
CA ARG A 64 -0.83 25.50 5.12
C ARG A 64 -1.32 26.74 4.34
N GLY A 65 -1.23 27.90 4.94
CA GLY A 65 -1.60 29.16 4.29
C GLY A 65 -0.69 29.61 3.16
N GLN A 66 0.48 29.01 3.01
CA GLN A 66 1.51 29.37 2.01
C GLN A 66 1.38 28.58 0.68
N GLY A 67 0.17 28.32 0.25
CA GLY A 67 -0.07 27.55 -0.97
C GLY A 67 0.01 26.03 -0.71
N ASN A 68 -0.23 25.26 -1.74
CA ASN A 68 -0.40 23.79 -1.65
C ASN A 68 0.95 23.03 -1.58
N ILE A 69 2.02 23.59 -0.98
CA ILE A 69 3.35 22.95 -0.98
C ILE A 69 3.36 21.67 -0.14
N LEU A 70 2.74 21.70 1.06
CA LEU A 70 2.61 20.50 1.88
C LEU A 70 1.78 19.43 1.17
N ASP A 71 0.72 19.84 0.47
CA ASP A 71 -0.08 18.92 -0.35
C ASP A 71 0.71 18.39 -1.54
N PHE A 72 1.56 19.22 -2.17
CA PHE A 72 2.45 18.75 -3.24
C PHE A 72 3.45 17.69 -2.74
N VAL A 73 4.08 17.93 -1.58
CA VAL A 73 4.99 16.95 -0.96
C VAL A 73 4.25 15.67 -0.59
N TYR A 74 3.04 15.78 -0.04
CA TYR A 74 2.16 14.66 0.25
C TYR A 74 1.86 13.84 -1.01
N TRP A 75 1.39 14.49 -2.08
CA TRP A 75 1.09 13.82 -3.34
C TRP A 75 2.33 13.18 -3.98
N LEU A 76 3.47 13.89 -3.98
CA LEU A 76 4.69 13.34 -4.54
C LEU A 76 5.19 12.11 -3.75
N GLY A 77 5.09 12.16 -2.42
CA GLY A 77 5.39 11.02 -1.54
C GLY A 77 4.49 9.82 -1.83
N LEU A 78 3.18 10.05 -2.00
CA LEU A 78 2.21 9.02 -2.36
C LEU A 78 2.48 8.44 -3.76
N LEU A 79 2.74 9.28 -4.76
CA LEU A 79 3.03 8.83 -6.13
C LEU A 79 4.33 8.02 -6.20
N LEU A 80 5.38 8.45 -5.49
CA LEU A 80 6.65 7.71 -5.41
C LEU A 80 6.47 6.38 -4.69
N LEU A 81 5.71 6.34 -3.59
CA LEU A 81 5.38 5.11 -2.89
C LEU A 81 4.68 4.11 -3.82
N MET A 82 3.68 4.57 -4.57
CA MET A 82 2.93 3.75 -5.49
C MET A 82 3.75 3.30 -6.69
N PHE A 83 4.63 4.17 -7.21
CA PHE A 83 5.57 3.83 -8.27
C PHE A 83 6.52 2.72 -7.84
N LEU A 84 7.11 2.82 -6.66
CA LEU A 84 7.99 1.79 -6.10
C LEU A 84 7.24 0.49 -5.80
N SER A 85 6.01 0.57 -5.28
CA SER A 85 5.14 -0.59 -5.06
C SER A 85 4.81 -1.32 -6.37
N GLY A 86 4.49 -0.57 -7.44
CA GLY A 86 4.27 -1.14 -8.77
C GLY A 86 5.50 -1.84 -9.34
N ALA A 87 6.68 -1.26 -9.14
CA ALA A 87 7.96 -1.84 -9.54
C ALA A 87 8.26 -3.14 -8.77
N GLU A 88 8.04 -3.16 -7.45
CA GLU A 88 8.21 -4.33 -6.59
C GLU A 88 7.23 -5.44 -6.97
N THR A 89 5.96 -5.11 -7.18
CA THR A 89 4.92 -6.04 -7.64
C THR A 89 5.34 -6.80 -8.90
N GLN A 90 5.89 -6.10 -9.88
CA GLN A 90 6.35 -6.71 -11.13
C GLN A 90 7.55 -7.65 -10.93
N GLN A 91 8.45 -7.34 -9.99
CA GLN A 91 9.61 -8.18 -9.67
C GLN A 91 9.23 -9.47 -8.95
N LEU A 92 8.27 -9.39 -8.03
CA LEU A 92 7.81 -10.50 -7.20
C LEU A 92 6.89 -11.48 -7.93
N PHE A 93 6.41 -11.15 -9.13
CA PHE A 93 5.51 -12.01 -9.88
C PHE A 93 6.20 -13.32 -10.29
N SER A 94 5.95 -14.40 -9.51
CA SER A 94 6.48 -15.75 -9.73
C SER A 94 5.46 -16.67 -10.37
N ARG A 95 5.95 -17.69 -11.10
CA ARG A 95 5.11 -18.68 -11.77
C ARG A 95 5.07 -20.03 -11.06
N GLU A 96 5.91 -20.22 -10.04
CA GLU A 96 6.14 -21.54 -9.45
C GLU A 96 4.97 -22.02 -8.56
N GLU A 97 4.35 -21.14 -7.77
CA GLU A 97 3.27 -21.49 -6.83
C GLU A 97 1.87 -21.05 -7.35
N ARG A 98 1.64 -21.07 -8.65
CA ARG A 98 0.42 -20.50 -9.27
C ARG A 98 -0.88 -21.07 -8.74
N ARG A 99 -0.93 -22.37 -8.45
CA ARG A 99 -2.15 -23.04 -8.02
C ARG A 99 -2.53 -22.63 -6.62
N GLU A 100 -1.56 -22.65 -5.70
CA GLU A 100 -1.77 -22.28 -4.31
C GLU A 100 -2.08 -20.77 -4.19
N VAL A 101 -1.31 -19.92 -4.87
CA VAL A 101 -1.56 -18.49 -4.95
C VAL A 101 -2.93 -18.20 -5.55
N GLY A 102 -3.34 -18.93 -6.59
CA GLY A 102 -4.66 -18.81 -7.20
C GLY A 102 -5.79 -19.08 -6.20
N TRP A 103 -5.73 -20.19 -5.45
CA TRP A 103 -6.74 -20.50 -4.42
C TRP A 103 -6.77 -19.46 -3.30
N LEU A 104 -5.59 -19.06 -2.80
CA LEU A 104 -5.45 -18.06 -1.74
C LEU A 104 -5.99 -16.69 -2.18
N THR A 105 -5.79 -16.30 -3.45
CA THR A 105 -6.31 -15.03 -3.96
C THR A 105 -7.82 -15.12 -4.23
N VAL A 106 -8.28 -16.10 -5.00
CA VAL A 106 -9.70 -16.17 -5.43
C VAL A 106 -10.63 -16.38 -4.24
N VAL A 107 -10.29 -17.30 -3.35
CA VAL A 107 -11.12 -17.61 -2.18
C VAL A 107 -10.75 -16.72 -0.99
N GLY A 108 -9.44 -16.59 -0.68
CA GLY A 108 -8.97 -15.83 0.50
C GLY A 108 -9.19 -14.32 0.39
N THR A 109 -9.27 -13.76 -0.82
CA THR A 109 -9.55 -12.34 -1.07
C THR A 109 -10.93 -12.13 -1.68
N GLY A 110 -11.34 -13.01 -2.59
CA GLY A 110 -12.64 -12.91 -3.25
C GLY A 110 -13.82 -13.01 -2.27
N ILE A 111 -13.76 -13.90 -1.27
CA ILE A 111 -14.81 -14.01 -0.24
C ILE A 111 -14.90 -12.73 0.60
N PRO A 112 -13.82 -12.21 1.23
CA PRO A 112 -13.89 -10.95 1.97
C PRO A 112 -14.43 -9.78 1.14
N PHE A 113 -13.96 -9.66 -0.10
CA PHE A 113 -14.43 -8.63 -1.01
C PHE A 113 -15.92 -8.78 -1.34
N ALA A 114 -16.38 -9.98 -1.68
CA ALA A 114 -17.79 -10.27 -1.96
C ALA A 114 -18.67 -10.03 -0.72
N LEU A 115 -18.23 -10.45 0.46
CA LEU A 115 -18.95 -10.19 1.71
C LEU A 115 -19.02 -8.68 1.99
N GLY A 116 -17.94 -7.94 1.73
CA GLY A 116 -17.95 -6.48 1.82
C GLY A 116 -18.97 -5.83 0.88
N LEU A 117 -19.11 -6.34 -0.35
CA LEU A 117 -20.14 -5.86 -1.31
C LEU A 117 -21.56 -6.25 -0.87
N ILE A 118 -21.77 -7.50 -0.43
CA ILE A 118 -23.10 -8.02 -0.07
C ILE A 118 -23.59 -7.36 1.21
N PHE A 119 -22.77 -7.32 2.27
CA PHE A 119 -23.17 -6.79 3.58
C PHE A 119 -22.95 -5.28 3.71
N GLY A 120 -22.17 -4.67 2.81
CA GLY A 120 -21.93 -3.23 2.80
C GLY A 120 -23.20 -2.38 2.88
N PRO A 121 -24.29 -2.68 2.15
CA PRO A 121 -25.55 -1.93 2.22
C PRO A 121 -26.14 -1.81 3.62
N TRP A 122 -25.92 -2.78 4.50
CA TRP A 122 -26.41 -2.79 5.89
C TRP A 122 -25.38 -2.21 6.88
N LEU A 123 -24.08 -2.29 6.57
CA LEU A 123 -23.00 -1.80 7.43
C LEU A 123 -22.74 -0.32 7.25
N ILE A 124 -22.97 0.23 6.07
CA ILE A 124 -22.70 1.63 5.75
C ILE A 124 -23.78 2.52 6.39
N ARG A 125 -23.29 3.44 7.24
CA ARG A 125 -24.09 4.51 7.84
C ARG A 125 -23.78 5.85 7.16
N PRO A 126 -24.72 6.80 7.10
CA PRO A 126 -24.46 8.13 6.53
C PRO A 126 -23.25 8.84 7.15
N SER A 127 -22.96 8.57 8.43
CA SER A 127 -21.80 9.14 9.15
C SER A 127 -20.43 8.68 8.63
N LEU A 128 -20.40 7.64 7.80
CA LEU A 128 -19.15 7.13 7.17
C LEU A 128 -18.89 7.76 5.79
N ALA A 129 -19.93 8.41 5.21
CA ALA A 129 -19.82 9.08 3.92
C ALA A 129 -19.05 10.40 4.05
N GLY A 130 -18.22 10.67 3.07
CA GLY A 130 -17.66 11.99 2.80
C GLY A 130 -18.56 12.81 1.88
N PRO A 131 -18.18 14.06 1.56
CA PRO A 131 -19.02 14.98 0.79
C PRO A 131 -19.35 14.49 -0.62
N ASN A 132 -18.46 13.69 -1.25
CA ASN A 132 -18.63 13.12 -2.60
C ASN A 132 -19.01 11.63 -2.53
N GLY A 133 -19.21 11.07 -1.34
CA GLY A 133 -19.46 9.65 -1.12
C GLY A 133 -20.88 9.26 -1.51
N ASN A 134 -21.02 8.48 -2.59
CA ASN A 134 -22.26 7.79 -2.89
C ASN A 134 -22.26 6.38 -2.29
N ARG A 135 -23.46 5.78 -2.19
CA ARG A 135 -23.62 4.46 -1.58
C ARG A 135 -22.77 3.37 -2.22
N ILE A 136 -22.60 3.38 -3.55
CA ILE A 136 -21.87 2.35 -4.28
C ILE A 136 -20.35 2.52 -4.06
N SER A 137 -19.82 3.75 -4.18
CA SER A 137 -18.39 4.02 -3.93
C SER A 137 -18.00 3.64 -2.51
N LEU A 138 -18.84 3.95 -1.51
CA LEU A 138 -18.62 3.56 -0.10
C LEU A 138 -18.59 2.05 0.09
N ILE A 139 -19.53 1.31 -0.54
CA ILE A 139 -19.57 -0.17 -0.49
C ILE A 139 -18.28 -0.75 -1.08
N ILE A 140 -17.82 -0.23 -2.22
CA ILE A 140 -16.58 -0.68 -2.85
C ILE A 140 -15.37 -0.40 -1.93
N ILE A 141 -15.27 0.81 -1.35
CA ILE A 141 -14.19 1.14 -0.41
C ILE A 141 -14.21 0.22 0.82
N LEU A 142 -15.39 -0.06 1.37
CA LEU A 142 -15.54 -1.02 2.47
C LEU A 142 -15.03 -2.41 2.05
N ALA A 143 -15.48 -2.91 0.89
CA ALA A 143 -15.11 -4.23 0.40
C ALA A 143 -13.60 -4.35 0.15
N VAL A 144 -12.97 -3.33 -0.45
CA VAL A 144 -11.51 -3.26 -0.63
C VAL A 144 -10.81 -3.24 0.74
N GLY A 145 -11.28 -2.41 1.67
CA GLY A 145 -10.72 -2.28 3.01
C GLY A 145 -10.77 -3.58 3.83
N VAL A 146 -11.78 -4.45 3.60
CA VAL A 146 -11.87 -5.77 4.23
C VAL A 146 -10.88 -6.76 3.59
N ALA A 147 -10.68 -6.68 2.28
CA ALA A 147 -9.96 -7.70 1.49
C ALA A 147 -8.45 -7.46 1.38
N VAL A 148 -7.96 -6.21 1.50
CA VAL A 148 -6.60 -5.81 1.16
C VAL A 148 -5.51 -6.47 2.03
N THR A 149 -4.41 -6.87 1.38
CA THR A 149 -3.13 -7.26 1.99
C THR A 149 -2.03 -6.32 1.50
N SER A 150 -0.96 -6.14 2.28
CA SER A 150 0.09 -5.17 1.98
C SER A 150 1.36 -5.83 1.47
N VAL A 151 1.72 -5.66 0.20
CA VAL A 151 3.03 -6.09 -0.33
C VAL A 151 4.19 -5.40 0.40
N PRO A 152 4.30 -4.06 0.50
CA PRO A 152 5.47 -3.42 1.08
C PRO A 152 5.70 -3.74 2.56
N VAL A 153 4.62 -3.84 3.35
CA VAL A 153 4.74 -4.14 4.78
C VAL A 153 5.13 -5.59 4.99
N VAL A 154 4.51 -6.52 4.27
CA VAL A 154 4.82 -7.94 4.37
C VAL A 154 6.23 -8.24 3.88
N SER A 155 6.66 -7.66 2.75
CA SER A 155 8.05 -7.73 2.25
C SER A 155 9.05 -7.25 3.30
N LYS A 156 8.76 -6.12 3.94
CA LYS A 156 9.61 -5.57 5.01
C LYS A 156 9.69 -6.50 6.22
N ILE A 157 8.55 -7.02 6.70
CA ILE A 157 8.52 -8.00 7.78
C ILE A 157 9.37 -9.23 7.43
N PHE A 158 9.23 -9.76 6.21
CA PHE A 158 9.99 -10.92 5.76
C PHE A 158 11.50 -10.63 5.64
N ALA A 159 11.88 -9.44 5.19
CA ALA A 159 13.28 -9.02 5.13
C ALA A 159 13.89 -8.90 6.53
N ASP A 160 13.17 -8.26 7.47
CA ASP A 160 13.63 -8.06 8.85
C ASP A 160 13.76 -9.41 9.61
N LEU A 161 12.87 -10.37 9.33
CA LEU A 161 12.92 -11.72 9.88
C LEU A 161 13.82 -12.69 9.08
N LYS A 162 14.47 -12.22 8.00
CA LYS A 162 15.35 -13.00 7.12
C LYS A 162 14.68 -14.21 6.45
N ILE A 163 13.36 -14.13 6.20
CA ILE A 163 12.56 -15.19 5.57
C ILE A 163 12.09 -14.86 4.14
N LEU A 164 12.56 -13.76 3.56
CA LEU A 164 12.11 -13.25 2.24
C LEU A 164 12.29 -14.28 1.09
N HIS A 165 13.30 -15.15 1.18
CA HIS A 165 13.60 -16.16 0.16
C HIS A 165 12.86 -17.50 0.36
N THR A 166 12.05 -17.63 1.41
CA THR A 166 11.32 -18.85 1.71
C THR A 166 10.12 -19.07 0.78
N ARG A 167 9.65 -20.32 0.68
CA ARG A 167 8.40 -20.65 -0.03
C ARG A 167 7.21 -19.91 0.56
N PHE A 168 7.18 -19.78 1.90
CA PHE A 168 6.13 -19.03 2.60
C PHE A 168 6.04 -17.58 2.12
N ALA A 169 7.19 -16.90 2.04
CA ALA A 169 7.24 -15.52 1.55
C ALA A 169 6.77 -15.41 0.09
N ARG A 170 7.21 -16.32 -0.79
CA ARG A 170 6.77 -16.32 -2.21
C ARG A 170 5.26 -16.51 -2.35
N LEU A 171 4.65 -17.38 -1.55
CA LEU A 171 3.20 -17.58 -1.53
C LEU A 171 2.47 -16.31 -1.11
N VAL A 172 2.81 -15.77 0.05
CA VAL A 172 2.11 -14.57 0.60
C VAL A 172 2.31 -13.35 -0.30
N LEU A 173 3.53 -13.10 -0.77
CA LEU A 173 3.80 -12.00 -1.69
C LEU A 173 3.11 -12.19 -3.05
N GLY A 174 3.05 -13.42 -3.55
CA GLY A 174 2.31 -13.74 -4.77
C GLY A 174 0.82 -13.45 -4.66
N VAL A 175 0.21 -13.78 -3.51
CA VAL A 175 -1.19 -13.42 -3.19
C VAL A 175 -1.37 -11.91 -3.14
N ALA A 176 -0.54 -11.22 -2.36
CA ALA A 176 -0.63 -9.77 -2.18
C ALA A 176 -0.48 -9.00 -3.51
N VAL A 177 0.42 -9.47 -4.41
CA VAL A 177 0.59 -8.90 -5.76
C VAL A 177 -0.68 -9.01 -6.60
N LEU A 178 -1.36 -10.16 -6.59
CA LEU A 178 -2.60 -10.34 -7.33
C LEU A 178 -3.75 -9.55 -6.70
N GLU A 179 -3.79 -9.49 -5.38
CA GLU A 179 -4.75 -8.66 -4.64
C GLU A 179 -4.60 -7.18 -5.00
N ASP A 180 -3.38 -6.65 -4.96
CA ASP A 180 -3.11 -5.25 -5.28
C ASP A 180 -3.69 -4.88 -6.66
N ILE A 181 -3.47 -5.72 -7.68
CA ILE A 181 -4.00 -5.47 -9.03
C ILE A 181 -5.53 -5.32 -9.01
N VAL A 182 -6.23 -6.26 -8.38
CA VAL A 182 -7.70 -6.28 -8.36
C VAL A 182 -8.26 -5.15 -7.49
N LEU A 183 -7.69 -4.96 -6.31
CA LEU A 183 -8.19 -3.99 -5.34
C LEU A 183 -7.89 -2.54 -5.77
N TRP A 184 -6.77 -2.30 -6.45
CA TRP A 184 -6.50 -0.98 -7.05
C TRP A 184 -7.45 -0.66 -8.18
N LEU A 185 -7.83 -1.65 -9.00
CA LEU A 185 -8.87 -1.45 -10.02
C LEU A 185 -10.24 -1.11 -9.38
N ALA A 186 -10.61 -1.81 -8.31
CA ALA A 186 -11.84 -1.54 -7.58
C ALA A 186 -11.84 -0.13 -6.95
N LEU A 187 -10.69 0.30 -6.37
CA LEU A 187 -10.53 1.65 -5.83
C LEU A 187 -10.64 2.71 -6.93
N ALA A 188 -10.00 2.48 -8.10
CA ALA A 188 -10.10 3.38 -9.23
C ALA A 188 -11.55 3.51 -9.74
N ALA A 189 -12.31 2.40 -9.77
CA ALA A 189 -13.72 2.42 -10.08
C ALA A 189 -14.54 3.22 -9.04
N ALA A 190 -14.27 3.02 -7.74
CA ALA A 190 -14.94 3.76 -6.67
C ALA A 190 -14.69 5.27 -6.76
N THR A 191 -13.45 5.69 -7.04
CA THR A 191 -13.09 7.11 -7.21
C THR A 191 -13.74 7.72 -8.45
N ALA A 192 -13.77 6.99 -9.57
CA ALA A 192 -14.46 7.43 -10.79
C ALA A 192 -15.98 7.62 -10.57
N MET A 193 -16.60 6.75 -9.78
CA MET A 193 -18.02 6.84 -9.44
C MET A 193 -18.34 7.98 -8.47
N ALA A 194 -17.46 8.30 -7.54
CA ALA A 194 -17.63 9.42 -6.60
C ALA A 194 -17.68 10.75 -7.33
N GLY A 195 -16.77 11.00 -8.27
CA GLY A 195 -16.76 12.21 -9.10
C GLY A 195 -17.97 12.32 -10.05
N ALA A 196 -18.66 11.19 -10.31
CA ALA A 196 -19.78 11.09 -11.24
C ALA A 196 -21.17 11.17 -10.55
N ALA A 197 -21.23 11.42 -9.24
CA ALA A 197 -22.50 11.41 -8.50
C ALA A 197 -23.57 12.40 -9.04
N ALA A 198 -23.14 13.44 -9.76
CA ALA A 198 -24.01 14.40 -10.45
C ALA A 198 -24.21 14.06 -11.95
N LEU A 199 -23.64 12.97 -12.47
CA LEU A 199 -23.64 12.63 -13.88
C LEU A 199 -24.67 11.54 -14.19
N ASN A 200 -25.19 11.59 -15.44
CA ASN A 200 -26.11 10.55 -15.91
C ASN A 200 -25.39 9.18 -16.08
N PRO A 201 -26.14 8.06 -16.17
CA PRO A 201 -25.56 6.72 -16.27
C PRO A 201 -24.54 6.52 -17.42
N ARG A 202 -24.69 7.27 -18.53
CA ARG A 202 -23.76 7.20 -19.67
C ARG A 202 -22.39 7.76 -19.31
N ALA A 203 -22.33 8.85 -18.54
CA ALA A 203 -21.07 9.43 -18.10
C ALA A 203 -20.33 8.50 -17.09
N ILE A 204 -21.08 7.85 -16.20
CA ILE A 204 -20.53 6.84 -15.26
C ILE A 204 -19.91 5.68 -16.06
N SER A 205 -20.65 5.12 -17.02
CA SER A 205 -20.19 4.02 -17.86
C SER A 205 -18.94 4.41 -18.66
N TYR A 206 -18.90 5.63 -19.21
CA TYR A 206 -17.73 6.14 -19.92
C TYR A 206 -16.50 6.23 -19.01
N HIS A 207 -16.61 6.84 -17.82
CA HIS A 207 -15.47 6.95 -16.88
C HIS A 207 -14.98 5.57 -16.39
N LEU A 208 -15.88 4.63 -16.17
CA LEU A 208 -15.51 3.25 -15.84
C LEU A 208 -14.76 2.57 -16.98
N LEU A 209 -15.26 2.68 -18.21
CA LEU A 209 -14.61 2.10 -19.39
C LEU A 209 -13.23 2.70 -19.62
N VAL A 210 -13.08 4.03 -19.48
CA VAL A 210 -11.79 4.71 -19.61
C VAL A 210 -10.83 4.22 -18.51
N THR A 211 -11.28 4.12 -17.27
CA THR A 211 -10.47 3.66 -16.14
C THR A 211 -10.03 2.22 -16.33
N ILE A 212 -10.94 1.31 -16.68
CA ILE A 212 -10.64 -0.10 -16.95
C ILE A 212 -9.71 -0.22 -18.16
N GLY A 213 -10.00 0.51 -19.23
CA GLY A 213 -9.18 0.55 -20.44
C GLY A 213 -7.74 1.03 -20.16
N PHE A 214 -7.59 2.14 -19.43
CA PHE A 214 -6.30 2.66 -19.00
C PHE A 214 -5.51 1.62 -18.18
N PHE A 215 -6.20 0.90 -17.30
CA PHE A 215 -5.61 -0.15 -16.49
C PHE A 215 -5.12 -1.33 -17.33
N LEU A 216 -5.99 -1.89 -18.17
CA LEU A 216 -5.65 -3.03 -19.01
C LEU A 216 -4.53 -2.70 -20.00
N LEU A 217 -4.57 -1.50 -20.62
CA LEU A 217 -3.51 -1.03 -21.49
C LEU A 217 -2.20 -0.83 -20.71
N GLY A 218 -2.28 -0.22 -19.53
CA GLY A 218 -1.13 0.02 -18.64
C GLY A 218 -0.45 -1.25 -18.16
N LEU A 219 -1.20 -2.35 -17.92
CA LEU A 219 -0.63 -3.64 -17.54
C LEU A 219 -0.12 -4.48 -18.70
N THR A 220 -0.70 -4.32 -19.90
CA THR A 220 -0.44 -5.27 -21.01
C THR A 220 0.34 -4.66 -22.15
N ILE A 221 -0.12 -3.58 -22.75
CA ILE A 221 0.43 -2.99 -23.97
C ILE A 221 1.57 -2.04 -23.65
N VAL A 222 1.37 -1.10 -22.75
CA VAL A 222 2.35 -0.04 -22.46
C VAL A 222 3.68 -0.60 -21.93
N PRO A 223 3.75 -1.62 -21.05
CA PRO A 223 5.02 -2.24 -20.68
C PRO A 223 5.77 -2.84 -21.86
N ARG A 224 5.04 -3.40 -22.87
CA ARG A 224 5.67 -3.91 -24.10
C ARG A 224 6.23 -2.79 -24.97
N LEU A 225 5.51 -1.65 -25.06
CA LEU A 225 5.97 -0.46 -25.76
C LEU A 225 7.20 0.14 -25.09
N ILE A 226 7.16 0.36 -23.79
CA ILE A 226 8.31 0.86 -23.01
C ILE A 226 9.52 -0.07 -23.21
N LYS A 227 9.31 -1.38 -23.20
CA LYS A 227 10.37 -2.35 -23.48
C LYS A 227 10.99 -2.18 -24.87
N ARG A 228 10.19 -1.87 -25.90
CA ARG A 228 10.68 -1.57 -27.25
C ARG A 228 11.44 -0.25 -27.27
N PHE A 229 10.88 0.79 -26.64
CA PHE A 229 11.52 2.11 -26.51
C PHE A 229 12.86 2.04 -25.78
N ASN A 230 12.97 1.24 -24.73
CA ASN A 230 14.20 1.03 -23.96
C ASN A 230 15.32 0.36 -24.81
N LYS A 231 14.97 -0.34 -25.87
CA LYS A 231 15.91 -0.95 -26.82
C LYS A 231 16.26 -0.04 -27.99
N ALA A 232 15.47 0.99 -28.23
CA ALA A 232 15.65 1.88 -29.35
C ALA A 232 16.95 2.70 -29.21
N ARG A 233 17.68 2.83 -30.32
CA ARG A 233 18.91 3.66 -30.34
C ARG A 233 18.67 5.11 -30.03
N PHE A 234 17.47 5.62 -30.28
CA PHE A 234 17.04 7.00 -30.04
C PHE A 234 16.76 7.34 -28.56
N ASN A 235 16.62 6.34 -27.68
CA ASN A 235 16.34 6.60 -26.28
C ASN A 235 17.63 6.96 -25.52
N VAL A 236 18.11 8.19 -25.75
CA VAL A 236 19.29 8.72 -25.10
C VAL A 236 19.05 8.85 -23.60
N LEU A 237 17.84 9.26 -23.20
CA LEU A 237 17.49 9.48 -21.78
C LEU A 237 17.60 8.19 -20.94
N ALA A 238 17.11 7.06 -21.47
CA ALA A 238 17.18 5.77 -20.76
C ALA A 238 18.62 5.26 -20.57
N LYS A 239 19.56 5.72 -21.43
CA LYS A 239 20.98 5.33 -21.36
C LYS A 239 21.81 6.28 -20.52
N HIS A 240 21.54 7.59 -20.63
CA HIS A 240 22.34 8.63 -20.02
C HIS A 240 21.86 8.95 -18.60
N SER A 241 20.54 8.93 -18.36
CA SER A 241 19.93 9.21 -17.06
C SER A 241 18.77 8.24 -16.79
N PRO A 242 19.04 7.00 -16.35
CA PRO A 242 18.00 6.00 -16.07
C PRO A 242 17.01 6.45 -14.99
N VAL A 243 17.48 7.20 -13.98
CA VAL A 243 16.65 7.81 -12.93
C VAL A 243 15.70 8.84 -13.54
N GLY A 244 16.24 9.78 -14.34
CA GLY A 244 15.45 10.79 -15.03
C GLY A 244 14.41 10.17 -15.97
N TYR A 245 14.77 9.10 -16.68
CA TYR A 245 13.85 8.35 -17.52
C TYR A 245 12.71 7.70 -16.72
N ALA A 246 13.01 7.06 -15.59
CA ALA A 246 12.01 6.44 -14.74
C ALA A 246 11.02 7.48 -14.18
N ILE A 247 11.52 8.65 -13.75
CA ILE A 247 10.69 9.77 -13.29
C ILE A 247 9.86 10.36 -14.45
N ALA A 248 10.44 10.48 -15.65
CA ALA A 248 9.71 10.95 -16.83
C ALA A 248 8.56 10.00 -17.21
N VAL A 249 8.77 8.67 -17.09
CA VAL A 249 7.71 7.67 -17.28
C VAL A 249 6.62 7.82 -16.23
N LEU A 250 6.96 8.01 -14.95
CA LEU A 250 6.00 8.27 -13.88
C LEU A 250 5.14 9.50 -14.22
N PHE A 251 5.76 10.61 -14.55
CA PHE A 251 5.03 11.84 -14.86
C PHE A 251 4.21 11.74 -16.15
N ALA A 252 4.69 11.03 -17.17
CA ALA A 252 3.91 10.79 -18.39
C ALA A 252 2.64 9.97 -18.10
N TYR A 253 2.73 8.90 -17.30
CA TYR A 253 1.54 8.15 -16.86
C TYR A 253 0.57 9.02 -16.07
N CYS A 254 1.08 9.82 -15.13
CA CYS A 254 0.24 10.74 -14.34
C CYS A 254 -0.40 11.82 -15.20
N ALA A 255 0.32 12.39 -16.18
CA ALA A 255 -0.22 13.39 -17.09
C ALA A 255 -1.35 12.83 -17.97
N VAL A 256 -1.15 11.63 -18.55
CA VAL A 256 -2.19 10.96 -19.34
C VAL A 256 -3.40 10.60 -18.47
N ALA A 257 -3.17 10.08 -17.27
CA ALA A 257 -4.25 9.77 -16.33
C ALA A 257 -5.04 11.02 -15.93
N GLY A 258 -4.36 12.13 -15.63
CA GLY A 258 -4.98 13.42 -15.33
C GLY A 258 -5.86 13.93 -16.49
N ALA A 259 -5.36 13.85 -17.73
CA ALA A 259 -6.13 14.21 -18.92
C ALA A 259 -7.36 13.32 -19.12
N LEU A 260 -7.27 12.04 -18.76
CA LEU A 260 -8.38 11.08 -18.82
C LEU A 260 -9.28 11.09 -17.57
N LYS A 261 -8.98 11.93 -16.57
CA LYS A 261 -9.65 11.97 -15.26
C LYS A 261 -9.59 10.63 -14.51
N VAL A 262 -8.50 9.87 -14.72
CA VAL A 262 -8.18 8.64 -13.99
C VAL A 262 -7.31 8.98 -12.78
N SER A 263 -7.38 8.17 -11.72
CA SER A 263 -6.59 8.37 -10.52
C SER A 263 -5.08 8.38 -10.79
N LEU A 264 -4.39 9.45 -10.36
CA LEU A 264 -2.93 9.62 -10.49
C LEU A 264 -2.16 8.57 -9.68
N VAL A 265 -2.68 8.20 -8.52
CA VAL A 265 -2.09 7.19 -7.62
C VAL A 265 -1.97 5.85 -8.32
N PHE A 266 -3.00 5.52 -9.07
CA PHE A 266 -3.09 4.32 -9.85
C PHE A 266 -2.18 4.35 -11.08
N ALA A 267 -2.11 5.50 -11.76
CA ALA A 267 -1.19 5.72 -12.86
C ALA A 267 0.28 5.55 -12.40
N ALA A 268 0.63 6.06 -11.23
CA ALA A 268 1.95 5.90 -10.65
C ALA A 268 2.31 4.41 -10.40
N PHE A 269 1.36 3.62 -9.88
CA PHE A 269 1.55 2.17 -9.73
C PHE A 269 1.81 1.49 -11.08
N LEU A 270 1.01 1.79 -12.11
CA LEU A 270 1.19 1.23 -13.45
C LEU A 270 2.53 1.67 -14.10
N ALA A 271 2.96 2.90 -13.86
CA ALA A 271 4.25 3.40 -14.33
C ALA A 271 5.41 2.60 -13.72
N GLY A 272 5.38 2.35 -12.41
CA GLY A 272 6.35 1.51 -11.72
C GLY A 272 6.38 0.08 -12.26
N PHE A 273 5.20 -0.51 -12.43
CA PHE A 273 5.06 -1.85 -13.02
C PHE A 273 5.63 -1.92 -14.44
N ALA A 274 5.47 -0.87 -15.25
CA ALA A 274 5.90 -0.83 -16.64
C ALA A 274 7.40 -0.60 -16.82
N VAL A 275 8.05 0.14 -15.92
CA VAL A 275 9.49 0.50 -16.01
C VAL A 275 10.39 -0.71 -15.74
N VAL A 276 9.95 -1.65 -14.90
CA VAL A 276 10.77 -2.79 -14.47
C VAL A 276 11.06 -3.75 -15.62
N HIS A 277 12.32 -4.16 -15.71
CA HIS A 277 12.78 -5.16 -16.68
C HIS A 277 13.70 -6.17 -16.02
N LYS A 278 13.27 -7.45 -15.93
CA LYS A 278 14.00 -8.56 -15.29
C LYS A 278 15.44 -8.78 -15.77
N LYS A 279 15.85 -8.17 -16.89
CA LYS A 279 17.17 -8.42 -17.53
C LYS A 279 18.14 -7.23 -17.53
N ARG A 280 17.80 -6.07 -16.97
CA ARG A 280 18.69 -4.90 -16.97
C ARG A 280 18.96 -4.38 -15.55
N ARG A 281 20.18 -4.60 -15.06
CA ARG A 281 20.69 -4.03 -13.78
C ARG A 281 20.53 -2.52 -13.73
N LEU A 282 20.69 -1.83 -14.86
CA LEU A 282 20.60 -0.36 -14.97
C LEU A 282 19.32 0.25 -14.39
N PHE A 283 18.16 -0.40 -14.58
CA PHE A 283 16.91 0.08 -13.99
C PHE A 283 16.74 -0.33 -12.54
N ALA A 284 17.39 -1.40 -12.08
CA ALA A 284 17.41 -1.76 -10.67
C ALA A 284 18.16 -0.70 -9.85
N ASP A 285 19.32 -0.24 -10.34
CA ASP A 285 20.11 0.83 -9.71
C ASP A 285 19.35 2.17 -9.71
N ALA A 286 18.62 2.47 -10.79
CA ALA A 286 17.78 3.68 -10.87
C ALA A 286 16.61 3.64 -9.87
N LEU A 287 15.93 2.50 -9.74
CA LEU A 287 14.85 2.33 -8.77
C LEU A 287 15.38 2.36 -7.33
N ASP A 288 16.56 1.80 -7.06
CA ASP A 288 17.22 1.90 -5.76
C ASP A 288 17.56 3.37 -5.42
N ALA A 289 18.09 4.13 -6.38
CA ALA A 289 18.38 5.55 -6.19
C ALA A 289 17.12 6.37 -5.91
N ILE A 290 16.04 6.14 -6.69
CA ILE A 290 14.72 6.76 -6.43
C ILE A 290 14.20 6.36 -5.05
N GLY A 291 14.31 5.07 -4.71
CA GLY A 291 13.87 4.53 -3.43
C GLY A 291 14.61 5.18 -2.25
N LYS A 292 15.94 5.33 -2.34
CA LYS A 292 16.74 5.99 -1.29
C LYS A 292 16.24 7.40 -0.99
N VAL A 293 15.99 8.22 -2.02
CA VAL A 293 15.47 9.59 -1.84
C VAL A 293 14.02 9.57 -1.35
N ALA A 294 13.19 8.72 -1.95
CA ALA A 294 11.77 8.60 -1.58
C ALA A 294 11.59 8.18 -0.11
N PHE A 295 12.31 7.14 0.35
CA PHE A 295 12.25 6.65 1.74
C PHE A 295 13.02 7.52 2.73
N ALA A 296 13.95 8.37 2.26
CA ALA A 296 14.61 9.33 3.12
C ALA A 296 13.74 10.54 3.45
N PHE A 297 12.90 11.02 2.52
CA PHE A 297 12.16 12.27 2.67
C PHE A 297 10.69 12.17 2.31
N PHE A 298 10.34 11.83 1.08
CA PHE A 298 8.97 11.99 0.57
C PHE A 298 7.96 11.02 1.19
N ILE A 299 8.32 9.76 1.34
CA ILE A 299 7.45 8.74 1.92
C ILE A 299 7.23 8.96 3.42
N PRO A 300 8.26 9.24 4.25
CA PRO A 300 8.06 9.66 5.64
C PRO A 300 7.22 10.93 5.78
N ALA A 301 7.41 11.93 4.91
CA ALA A 301 6.57 13.13 4.88
C ALA A 301 5.10 12.77 4.59
N TYR A 302 4.85 11.92 3.58
CA TYR A 302 3.51 11.43 3.27
C TYR A 302 2.85 10.77 4.48
N PHE A 303 3.50 9.79 5.13
CA PHE A 303 2.91 9.10 6.27
C PHE A 303 2.74 10.01 7.50
N ALA A 304 3.65 10.95 7.72
CA ALA A 304 3.48 11.94 8.78
C ALA A 304 2.29 12.87 8.50
N ILE A 305 2.09 13.32 7.25
CA ILE A 305 0.92 14.12 6.88
C ILE A 305 -0.38 13.30 6.97
N VAL A 306 -0.34 12.00 6.63
CA VAL A 306 -1.47 11.07 6.90
C VAL A 306 -1.81 11.09 8.39
N GLY A 307 -0.81 10.93 9.26
CA GLY A 307 -0.98 10.99 10.71
C GLY A 307 -1.55 12.33 11.19
N LEU A 308 -1.14 13.43 10.57
CA LEU A 308 -1.59 14.78 10.87
C LEU A 308 -3.08 15.02 10.53
N LYS A 309 -3.60 14.27 9.54
CA LYS A 309 -5.03 14.28 9.17
C LYS A 309 -5.89 13.42 10.11
N LEU A 310 -5.29 12.58 10.99
CA LEU A 310 -6.02 11.71 11.90
C LEU A 310 -6.52 12.49 13.11
N ASP A 311 -7.85 12.48 13.32
CA ASP A 311 -8.47 12.97 14.54
C ASP A 311 -8.93 11.80 15.42
N LEU A 312 -8.05 11.37 16.32
CA LEU A 312 -8.31 10.25 17.24
C LEU A 312 -9.22 10.64 18.41
N ILE A 313 -9.49 11.93 18.61
CA ILE A 313 -10.19 12.44 19.80
C ILE A 313 -11.61 12.86 19.50
N ARG A 314 -11.84 13.49 18.35
CA ARG A 314 -13.16 14.01 17.96
C ARG A 314 -13.88 13.04 17.03
N GLY A 315 -14.93 12.42 17.57
CA GLY A 315 -15.89 11.69 16.75
C GLY A 315 -15.51 10.26 16.36
N VAL A 316 -14.41 9.71 16.85
CA VAL A 316 -14.10 8.28 16.66
C VAL A 316 -14.93 7.46 17.64
N SER A 317 -15.77 6.56 17.12
CA SER A 317 -16.43 5.54 17.95
C SER A 317 -15.47 4.37 18.13
N LEU A 318 -14.88 4.25 19.31
CA LEU A 318 -13.98 3.13 19.65
C LEU A 318 -14.67 1.78 19.39
N TRP A 319 -15.95 1.67 19.72
CA TRP A 319 -16.73 0.45 19.48
C TRP A 319 -16.85 0.12 17.98
N MET A 320 -17.15 1.12 17.17
CA MET A 320 -17.23 0.93 15.71
C MET A 320 -15.87 0.51 15.13
N MET A 321 -14.80 1.15 15.59
CA MET A 321 -13.43 0.83 15.15
C MET A 321 -13.05 -0.60 15.56
N LEU A 322 -13.31 -1.00 16.79
CA LEU A 322 -13.05 -2.37 17.27
C LEU A 322 -13.89 -3.39 16.51
N ALA A 323 -15.19 -3.13 16.32
CA ALA A 323 -16.08 -4.01 15.56
C ALA A 323 -15.59 -4.16 14.11
N PHE A 324 -15.17 -3.07 13.48
CA PHE A 324 -14.59 -3.10 12.12
C PHE A 324 -13.30 -3.92 12.07
N VAL A 325 -12.34 -3.65 12.96
CA VAL A 325 -11.05 -4.36 12.97
C VAL A 325 -11.27 -5.84 13.23
N ILE A 326 -12.01 -6.19 14.28
CA ILE A 326 -12.27 -7.60 14.64
C ILE A 326 -13.05 -8.30 13.54
N GLY A 327 -14.16 -7.71 13.07
CA GLY A 327 -15.01 -8.29 12.05
C GLY A 327 -14.26 -8.56 10.74
N THR A 328 -13.48 -7.59 10.28
CA THR A 328 -12.70 -7.74 9.04
C THR A 328 -11.53 -8.73 9.21
N CYS A 329 -10.90 -8.80 10.39
CA CYS A 329 -9.89 -9.82 10.68
C CYS A 329 -10.49 -11.22 10.69
N VAL A 330 -11.63 -11.43 11.33
CA VAL A 330 -12.32 -12.73 11.38
C VAL A 330 -12.68 -13.18 9.97
N VAL A 331 -13.31 -12.31 9.17
CA VAL A 331 -13.68 -12.62 7.78
C VAL A 331 -12.46 -13.02 6.97
N LYS A 332 -11.36 -12.23 7.02
CA LYS A 332 -10.14 -12.52 6.27
C LYS A 332 -9.47 -13.82 6.73
N ILE A 333 -9.34 -14.03 8.04
CA ILE A 333 -8.73 -15.26 8.61
C ILE A 333 -9.53 -16.51 8.21
N LEU A 334 -10.85 -16.48 8.31
CA LEU A 334 -11.70 -17.61 7.92
C LEU A 334 -11.60 -17.88 6.42
N SER A 335 -11.64 -16.85 5.60
CA SER A 335 -11.56 -16.97 4.13
C SER A 335 -10.21 -17.51 3.68
N VAL A 336 -9.11 -17.01 4.24
CA VAL A 336 -7.76 -17.49 3.90
C VAL A 336 -7.53 -18.91 4.47
N SER A 337 -8.08 -19.24 5.62
CA SER A 337 -8.00 -20.60 6.16
C SER A 337 -8.77 -21.60 5.27
N LEU A 338 -9.93 -21.20 4.75
CA LEU A 338 -10.67 -22.01 3.77
C LEU A 338 -9.88 -22.16 2.46
N ALA A 339 -9.35 -21.05 1.93
CA ALA A 339 -8.52 -21.05 0.72
C ALA A 339 -7.27 -21.93 0.87
N GLY A 340 -6.60 -21.84 2.02
CA GLY A 340 -5.43 -22.65 2.33
C GLY A 340 -5.75 -24.15 2.42
N ARG A 341 -6.90 -24.52 2.99
CA ARG A 341 -7.37 -25.93 2.98
C ARG A 341 -7.60 -26.44 1.57
N LEU A 342 -8.21 -25.65 0.70
CA LEU A 342 -8.42 -25.99 -0.71
C LEU A 342 -7.09 -26.08 -1.48
N ALA A 343 -6.09 -25.30 -1.09
CA ALA A 343 -4.73 -25.37 -1.62
C ALA A 343 -3.90 -26.54 -1.05
N GLY A 344 -4.42 -27.26 -0.04
CA GLY A 344 -3.77 -28.43 0.56
C GLY A 344 -2.97 -28.15 1.84
N PHE A 345 -2.98 -26.91 2.36
CA PHE A 345 -2.33 -26.57 3.64
C PHE A 345 -3.15 -27.04 4.85
N ARG A 346 -2.48 -27.30 5.98
CA ARG A 346 -3.10 -27.78 7.21
C ARG A 346 -2.44 -27.21 8.46
N GLY A 347 -3.14 -27.29 9.59
CA GLY A 347 -2.60 -26.96 10.91
C GLY A 347 -2.04 -25.53 10.98
N LEU A 348 -0.79 -25.39 11.43
CA LEU A 348 -0.12 -24.12 11.66
C LEU A 348 0.10 -23.32 10.36
N ASP A 349 0.24 -24.01 9.21
CA ASP A 349 0.38 -23.36 7.90
C ASP A 349 -0.80 -22.42 7.60
N LEU A 350 -2.04 -22.87 7.91
CA LEU A 350 -3.24 -22.08 7.71
C LEU A 350 -3.24 -20.82 8.59
N VAL A 351 -2.83 -20.96 9.84
CA VAL A 351 -2.77 -19.84 10.79
C VAL A 351 -1.73 -18.82 10.34
N ASN A 352 -0.54 -19.30 9.96
CA ASN A 352 0.53 -18.43 9.48
C ASN A 352 0.14 -17.67 8.22
N LEU A 353 -0.46 -18.35 7.23
CA LEU A 353 -0.95 -17.72 6.00
C LEU A 353 -2.06 -16.70 6.31
N ALA A 354 -3.06 -17.09 7.12
CA ALA A 354 -4.21 -16.26 7.42
C ALA A 354 -3.84 -14.98 8.18
N ILE A 355 -2.96 -15.07 9.18
CA ILE A 355 -2.53 -13.91 9.95
C ILE A 355 -1.66 -13.00 9.09
N THR A 356 -0.74 -13.57 8.30
CA THR A 356 0.19 -12.77 7.50
C THR A 356 -0.51 -12.04 6.36
N THR A 357 -1.44 -12.68 5.66
CA THR A 357 -2.22 -12.04 4.59
C THR A 357 -3.27 -11.05 5.11
N ASN A 358 -3.48 -10.96 6.42
CA ASN A 358 -4.33 -9.94 7.03
C ASN A 358 -3.59 -8.61 7.31
N ALA A 359 -2.27 -8.54 7.07
CA ALA A 359 -1.49 -7.31 7.21
C ALA A 359 -1.87 -6.30 6.11
N ARG A 360 -2.60 -5.23 6.46
CA ARG A 360 -3.11 -4.24 5.49
C ARG A 360 -2.13 -3.12 5.16
N GLY A 361 -1.32 -2.73 6.11
CA GLY A 361 -0.18 -1.82 6.00
C GLY A 361 -0.33 -0.63 5.07
N GLY A 362 0.73 -0.37 4.29
CA GLY A 362 0.81 0.77 3.38
C GLY A 362 -0.35 0.88 2.38
N PRO A 363 -0.68 -0.15 1.59
CA PRO A 363 -1.83 -0.13 0.68
C PRO A 363 -3.17 0.16 1.36
N GLY A 364 -3.40 -0.36 2.58
CA GLY A 364 -4.60 -0.04 3.35
C GLY A 364 -4.66 1.44 3.76
N ILE A 365 -3.51 2.04 4.09
CA ILE A 365 -3.39 3.47 4.40
C ILE A 365 -3.58 4.31 3.14
N VAL A 366 -2.97 3.90 2.01
CA VAL A 366 -3.15 4.57 0.72
C VAL A 366 -4.61 4.50 0.26
N LEU A 367 -5.26 3.35 0.39
CA LEU A 367 -6.70 3.20 0.15
C LEU A 367 -7.51 4.24 0.94
N ALA A 368 -7.26 4.31 2.26
CA ALA A 368 -7.95 5.25 3.13
C ALA A 368 -7.70 6.70 2.71
N SER A 369 -6.44 7.05 2.40
CA SER A 369 -6.05 8.40 1.98
C SER A 369 -6.70 8.80 0.65
N VAL A 370 -6.62 7.95 -0.35
CA VAL A 370 -7.23 8.20 -1.67
C VAL A 370 -8.76 8.35 -1.55
N ALA A 371 -9.41 7.47 -0.78
CA ALA A 371 -10.85 7.55 -0.57
C ALA A 371 -11.27 8.80 0.22
N PHE A 372 -10.44 9.24 1.16
CA PHE A 372 -10.68 10.46 1.95
C PHE A 372 -10.44 11.72 1.11
N ASP A 373 -9.33 11.80 0.38
CA ASP A 373 -8.99 12.94 -0.48
C ASP A 373 -9.97 13.09 -1.66
N ALA A 374 -10.52 11.98 -2.17
CA ALA A 374 -11.62 11.99 -3.14
C ALA A 374 -12.97 12.39 -2.52
N GLY A 375 -13.05 12.59 -1.20
CA GLY A 375 -14.29 12.91 -0.48
C GLY A 375 -15.29 11.76 -0.42
N ILE A 376 -14.88 10.52 -0.64
CA ILE A 376 -15.77 9.34 -0.60
C ILE A 376 -16.13 8.98 0.83
N ILE A 377 -15.13 9.02 1.73
CA ILE A 377 -15.28 8.61 3.13
C ILE A 377 -15.12 9.79 4.08
N SER A 378 -15.78 9.71 5.22
CA SER A 378 -15.64 10.69 6.30
C SER A 378 -14.32 10.50 7.08
N ALA A 379 -13.91 11.52 7.85
CA ALA A 379 -12.74 11.44 8.73
C ALA A 379 -12.81 10.27 9.72
N LYS A 380 -14.02 9.91 10.19
CA LYS A 380 -14.24 8.75 11.07
C LYS A 380 -13.87 7.43 10.40
N PHE A 381 -14.31 7.24 9.16
CA PHE A 381 -14.02 6.00 8.44
C PHE A 381 -12.57 5.97 7.99
N TYR A 382 -12.00 7.11 7.57
CA TYR A 382 -10.58 7.26 7.30
C TYR A 382 -9.72 6.81 8.48
N THR A 383 -9.97 7.35 9.68
CA THR A 383 -9.25 6.97 10.90
C THR A 383 -9.40 5.49 11.20
N THR A 384 -10.62 4.94 11.04
CA THR A 384 -10.87 3.49 11.24
C THR A 384 -10.03 2.62 10.31
N LEU A 385 -9.96 2.95 9.02
CA LEU A 385 -9.17 2.21 8.03
C LEU A 385 -7.67 2.29 8.31
N VAL A 386 -7.17 3.49 8.64
CA VAL A 386 -5.74 3.68 8.96
C VAL A 386 -5.35 2.91 10.22
N VAL A 387 -6.15 3.01 11.30
CA VAL A 387 -5.89 2.26 12.55
C VAL A 387 -5.97 0.75 12.28
N ALA A 388 -6.95 0.28 11.50
CA ALA A 388 -7.03 -1.12 11.10
C ALA A 388 -5.77 -1.58 10.37
N ALA A 389 -5.25 -0.79 9.44
CA ALA A 389 -4.03 -1.11 8.71
C ALA A 389 -2.80 -1.18 9.62
N VAL A 390 -2.69 -0.27 10.57
CA VAL A 390 -1.61 -0.26 11.57
C VAL A 390 -1.70 -1.49 12.48
N VAL A 391 -2.84 -1.73 13.11
CA VAL A 391 -3.04 -2.82 14.09
C VAL A 391 -2.82 -4.20 13.45
N THR A 392 -3.39 -4.43 12.27
CA THR A 392 -3.24 -5.72 11.58
C THR A 392 -1.80 -6.00 11.15
N SER A 393 -1.06 -4.99 10.75
CA SER A 393 0.36 -5.12 10.39
C SER A 393 1.24 -5.41 11.60
N GLN A 394 0.96 -4.78 12.74
CA GLN A 394 1.62 -5.06 14.01
C GLN A 394 1.41 -6.52 14.42
N PHE A 395 0.16 -6.96 14.37
CA PHE A 395 -0.19 -8.33 14.78
C PHE A 395 0.49 -9.37 13.89
N ALA A 396 0.54 -9.16 12.58
CA ALA A 396 1.21 -10.07 11.65
C ALA A 396 2.72 -10.16 11.92
N GLY A 397 3.39 -9.03 12.13
CA GLY A 397 4.82 -9.00 12.45
C GLY A 397 5.14 -9.68 13.77
N ALA A 398 4.36 -9.38 14.83
CA ALA A 398 4.53 -9.99 16.15
C ALA A 398 4.27 -11.51 16.13
N TRP A 399 3.26 -11.96 15.39
CA TRP A 399 2.96 -13.38 15.22
C TRP A 399 4.09 -14.13 14.55
N LEU A 400 4.62 -13.63 13.45
CA LEU A 400 5.71 -14.29 12.72
C LEU A 400 7.00 -14.34 13.55
N ASP A 401 7.36 -13.25 14.25
CA ASP A 401 8.50 -13.24 15.18
C ASP A 401 8.32 -14.28 16.29
N TYR A 402 7.11 -14.40 16.85
CA TYR A 402 6.79 -15.42 17.87
C TYR A 402 6.95 -16.86 17.34
N VAL A 403 6.40 -17.16 16.15
CA VAL A 403 6.49 -18.49 15.52
C VAL A 403 7.95 -18.88 15.29
N LEU A 404 8.75 -17.94 14.75
CA LEU A 404 10.17 -18.18 14.48
C LEU A 404 11.00 -18.36 15.76
N ARG A 405 10.72 -17.59 16.83
CA ARG A 405 11.40 -17.77 18.13
C ARG A 405 11.09 -19.10 18.80
N LYS A 406 9.90 -19.65 18.53
CA LYS A 406 9.54 -20.99 19.01
C LYS A 406 10.16 -22.11 18.18
N GLY A 407 10.87 -21.77 17.08
CA GLY A 407 11.43 -22.75 16.16
C GLY A 407 10.36 -23.50 15.35
N TRP A 408 9.14 -22.98 15.28
CA TRP A 408 8.07 -23.62 14.53
C TRP A 408 8.19 -23.33 13.03
N PRO A 409 7.90 -24.32 12.18
CA PRO A 409 7.94 -24.10 10.74
C PRO A 409 6.81 -23.17 10.31
N LEU A 410 7.12 -22.26 9.36
CA LEU A 410 6.11 -21.39 8.74
C LEU A 410 5.20 -22.16 7.79
N LEU A 411 5.75 -23.18 7.11
CA LEU A 411 5.02 -24.17 6.31
C LEU A 411 5.59 -25.55 6.61
N ALA A 412 4.74 -26.55 6.70
CA ALA A 412 5.15 -27.94 6.75
C ALA A 412 5.91 -28.32 5.49
N ALA A 413 6.89 -29.23 5.60
CA ALA A 413 7.59 -29.76 4.45
C ALA A 413 6.60 -30.40 3.47
N ALA A 414 6.69 -30.05 2.17
CA ALA A 414 5.82 -30.67 1.18
C ALA A 414 6.09 -32.17 1.12
N PRO A 415 5.08 -33.05 1.24
CA PRO A 415 5.28 -34.47 1.09
C PRO A 415 5.81 -34.74 -0.30
N GLY A 416 7.08 -35.20 -0.42
CA GLY A 416 7.68 -35.67 -1.68
C GLY A 416 8.78 -34.84 -2.34
N LYS A 417 9.26 -33.74 -1.73
CA LYS A 417 10.53 -33.12 -2.15
C LYS A 417 11.57 -33.34 -1.06
N ASN A 418 12.49 -34.29 -1.32
CA ASN A 418 13.65 -34.53 -0.48
C ASN A 418 14.37 -33.22 -0.20
N GLN A 419 14.64 -32.98 1.09
CA GLN A 419 15.63 -31.99 1.51
C GLN A 419 16.95 -32.33 0.79
N PRO A 420 17.70 -31.36 0.29
CA PRO A 420 19.11 -31.59 -0.01
C PRO A 420 19.76 -32.04 1.32
N SER A 421 20.43 -33.18 1.25
CA SER A 421 21.19 -33.80 2.33
C SER A 421 22.09 -32.77 3.02
N SER A 422 22.14 -32.85 4.33
CA SER A 422 22.98 -32.07 5.25
C SER A 422 24.50 -32.29 5.10
N ASP A 423 25.00 -32.61 3.90
CA ASP A 423 26.41 -32.96 3.65
C ASP A 423 27.30 -31.79 3.17
N THR A 424 26.85 -30.54 3.33
CA THR A 424 27.69 -29.37 2.99
C THR A 424 27.94 -28.41 4.18
N ALA A 425 27.75 -28.88 5.42
CA ALA A 425 28.08 -28.09 6.60
C ALA A 425 29.53 -28.25 7.11
N ASP A 426 30.29 -29.24 6.60
CA ASP A 426 31.64 -29.53 7.09
C ASP A 426 32.79 -28.92 6.24
N ASP A 427 32.52 -28.34 5.07
CA ASP A 427 33.55 -27.79 4.18
C ASP A 427 33.86 -26.30 4.36
N LEU A 428 33.35 -25.62 5.38
CA LEU A 428 33.64 -24.20 5.66
C LEU A 428 34.41 -23.96 6.96
N GLN A 429 35.10 -25.00 7.53
CA GLN A 429 35.99 -24.80 8.67
C GLN A 429 37.48 -24.93 8.35
N VAL A 430 37.90 -25.04 7.08
CA VAL A 430 39.33 -25.02 6.72
C VAL A 430 39.50 -24.18 5.44
N ALA A 431 39.62 -22.87 5.57
CA ALA A 431 40.47 -21.99 4.76
C ALA A 431 40.41 -20.56 5.34
#